data_29e099eca3f33de5dfb5bdc834ad73f9
#
_entry.id   29e099eca3f33de5dfb5bdc834ad73f9
#
_cell.length_a   1.000
_cell.length_b   1.000
_cell.length_c   1.000
_cell.angle_alpha   90.00
_cell.angle_beta   90.00
_cell.angle_gamma   90.00
#
_symmetry.space_group_name_H-M   'P 1'
#
loop_
_entity.id
_entity.type
_entity.pdbx_description
1 polymer ?
#
loop_
_entity_poly.entity_id
_entity_poly.type
_entity_poly.pdbx_seq_one_letter_code
_entity_poly.pdbx_strand_id
1 'polypeptide(L)'
;MKRTIFYITIVLALLMARTARAQGYDALWATGSAVPGGTQQLEKRPDGLFRFTGPLNAGELKVMTTDVYQQGTTQFLRPQLVDSYLINFGLTYVVTSDAEQPGWVVPFQEDTYYFLVDTQSRRITGELFLPWNELLIAGSAFPGGSDNTEWKRDNMLPFLRDHDNPYLFTWTGELGDYGGVEPGFFKLEGQMTWGPRELHPYTHGEDILEAEQVRRGGSDDKWHVSKQGTYRITVDLLRETIHAELLTSGCRTLEEQGTNAISQPNAAQPTSTGVYYDLMGRRLSGLHSGLNVVRRADGTTVKVIKR
;
A
#
# COMPACT_ATOMS: atom_id res chain seq x y z
N MET A 1 28.30 -53.03 -20.11
CA MET A 1 27.79 -52.03 -21.06
C MET A 1 26.35 -51.59 -20.80
N LYS A 2 25.35 -52.48 -20.63
CA LYS A 2 23.93 -52.05 -20.41
C LYS A 2 23.70 -51.20 -19.15
N ARG A 3 24.40 -51.47 -18.03
CA ARG A 3 24.26 -50.66 -16.79
C ARG A 3 24.88 -49.27 -16.90
N THR A 4 25.99 -49.12 -17.62
CA THR A 4 26.64 -47.81 -17.81
C THR A 4 25.80 -46.87 -18.68
N ILE A 5 25.13 -47.40 -19.71
CA ILE A 5 24.23 -46.64 -20.59
C ILE A 5 23.02 -46.16 -19.78
N PHE A 6 22.45 -46.97 -18.87
CA PHE A 6 21.32 -46.60 -18.04
C PHE A 6 21.63 -45.44 -17.10
N TYR A 7 22.82 -45.43 -16.47
CA TYR A 7 23.23 -44.30 -15.60
C TYR A 7 23.49 -43.01 -16.38
N ILE A 8 24.04 -43.08 -17.58
CA ILE A 8 24.27 -41.94 -18.45
C ILE A 8 22.91 -41.31 -18.87
N THR A 9 21.91 -42.16 -19.17
CA THR A 9 20.56 -41.66 -19.54
C THR A 9 19.86 -41.00 -18.37
N ILE A 10 20.00 -41.53 -17.14
CA ILE A 10 19.41 -40.90 -15.92
C ILE A 10 20.12 -39.58 -15.60
N VAL A 11 21.43 -39.49 -15.71
CA VAL A 11 22.19 -38.26 -15.48
C VAL A 11 21.86 -37.22 -16.52
N LEU A 12 21.71 -37.60 -17.79
CA LEU A 12 21.26 -36.67 -18.85
C LEU A 12 19.82 -36.19 -18.64
N ALA A 13 18.91 -37.04 -18.20
CA ALA A 13 17.55 -36.69 -17.87
C ALA A 13 17.47 -35.74 -16.63
N LEU A 14 18.33 -35.99 -15.64
CA LEU A 14 18.45 -35.11 -14.47
C LEU A 14 19.11 -33.75 -14.80
N LEU A 15 20.03 -33.71 -15.76
CA LEU A 15 20.61 -32.46 -16.27
C LEU A 15 19.60 -31.67 -17.12
N MET A 16 18.77 -32.36 -17.91
CA MET A 16 17.69 -31.70 -18.68
C MET A 16 16.55 -31.18 -17.79
N ALA A 17 16.26 -31.82 -16.66
CA ALA A 17 15.27 -31.36 -15.71
C ALA A 17 15.69 -30.08 -14.95
N ARG A 18 16.99 -29.73 -14.95
CA ARG A 18 17.48 -28.50 -14.30
C ARG A 18 17.42 -27.23 -15.17
N THR A 19 17.00 -27.33 -16.42
CA THR A 19 16.95 -26.16 -17.32
C THR A 19 15.58 -25.56 -17.55
N ALA A 20 14.55 -25.96 -16.82
CA ALA A 20 13.35 -25.17 -16.68
C ALA A 20 13.61 -24.01 -15.69
N ARG A 21 14.62 -23.18 -16.00
CA ARG A 21 14.73 -21.87 -15.35
C ARG A 21 13.43 -21.13 -15.64
N ALA A 22 12.78 -20.63 -14.60
CA ALA A 22 11.73 -19.66 -14.77
C ALA A 22 12.25 -18.60 -15.75
N GLN A 23 11.56 -18.41 -16.87
CA GLN A 23 11.97 -17.46 -17.89
C GLN A 23 11.74 -16.09 -17.27
N GLY A 24 12.80 -15.42 -16.81
CA GLY A 24 12.73 -14.06 -16.29
C GLY A 24 12.45 -13.13 -17.46
N TYR A 25 11.35 -12.39 -17.38
CA TYR A 25 11.06 -11.30 -18.31
C TYR A 25 11.50 -9.99 -17.67
N ASP A 26 12.03 -9.07 -18.49
CA ASP A 26 12.36 -7.71 -18.04
C ASP A 26 11.10 -6.84 -18.05
N ALA A 27 10.21 -7.06 -19.01
CA ALA A 27 8.94 -6.36 -19.15
C ALA A 27 7.88 -7.28 -19.78
N LEU A 28 6.63 -7.00 -19.51
CA LEU A 28 5.45 -7.64 -20.11
C LEU A 28 4.43 -6.58 -20.50
N TRP A 29 3.59 -6.85 -21.49
CA TRP A 29 2.59 -5.92 -22.01
C TRP A 29 1.24 -6.60 -22.14
N ALA A 30 0.18 -5.96 -21.65
CA ALA A 30 -1.19 -6.33 -21.92
C ALA A 30 -1.56 -5.89 -23.35
N THR A 31 -2.27 -6.73 -24.10
CA THR A 31 -2.73 -6.45 -25.47
C THR A 31 -4.04 -7.18 -25.74
N GLY A 32 -4.66 -6.89 -26.88
CA GLY A 32 -5.92 -7.49 -27.31
C GLY A 32 -7.07 -6.48 -27.31
N SER A 33 -8.26 -6.94 -27.72
CA SER A 33 -9.44 -6.07 -27.85
C SER A 33 -9.94 -5.47 -26.52
N ALA A 34 -9.57 -6.10 -25.41
CA ALA A 34 -9.94 -5.61 -24.08
C ALA A 34 -9.07 -4.44 -23.60
N VAL A 35 -7.88 -4.18 -24.21
CA VAL A 35 -6.95 -3.17 -23.71
C VAL A 35 -7.21 -1.82 -24.40
N PRO A 36 -7.70 -0.79 -23.66
CA PRO A 36 -7.90 0.54 -24.23
C PRO A 36 -6.60 1.13 -24.78
N GLY A 37 -6.65 1.68 -26.00
CA GLY A 37 -5.46 2.25 -26.63
C GLY A 37 -4.47 1.22 -27.20
N GLY A 38 -4.78 -0.08 -27.14
CA GLY A 38 -4.01 -1.16 -27.74
C GLY A 38 -3.10 -1.86 -26.75
N THR A 39 -1.80 -1.53 -26.72
CA THR A 39 -0.82 -2.20 -25.85
C THR A 39 -0.46 -1.34 -24.65
N GLN A 40 -0.45 -1.94 -23.46
CA GLN A 40 -0.05 -1.28 -22.21
C GLN A 40 0.97 -2.11 -21.45
N GLN A 41 2.05 -1.48 -20.98
CA GLN A 41 3.06 -2.15 -20.19
C GLN A 41 2.55 -2.48 -18.79
N LEU A 42 2.86 -3.70 -18.34
CA LEU A 42 2.64 -4.10 -16.96
C LEU A 42 3.77 -3.52 -16.09
N GLU A 43 3.41 -3.09 -14.89
CA GLU A 43 4.39 -2.65 -13.89
C GLU A 43 5.07 -3.86 -13.25
N LYS A 44 6.41 -3.86 -13.25
CA LYS A 44 7.19 -4.88 -12.54
C LYS A 44 7.35 -4.46 -11.09
N ARG A 45 6.84 -5.27 -10.19
CA ARG A 45 6.89 -5.06 -8.74
C ARG A 45 8.23 -5.49 -8.15
N PRO A 46 8.61 -5.00 -6.94
CA PRO A 46 9.82 -5.43 -6.25
C PRO A 46 9.90 -6.93 -5.96
N ASP A 47 8.75 -7.59 -5.78
CA ASP A 47 8.65 -9.05 -5.60
C ASP A 47 8.80 -9.85 -6.92
N GLY A 48 9.02 -9.17 -8.04
CA GLY A 48 9.21 -9.77 -9.36
C GLY A 48 7.92 -10.13 -10.09
N LEU A 49 6.76 -9.88 -9.49
CA LEU A 49 5.47 -10.02 -10.17
C LEU A 49 5.24 -8.85 -11.13
N PHE A 50 4.44 -9.08 -12.18
CA PHE A 50 4.01 -8.04 -13.09
C PHE A 50 2.55 -7.71 -12.81
N ARG A 51 2.26 -6.44 -12.63
CA ARG A 51 0.94 -5.91 -12.27
C ARG A 51 0.34 -5.10 -13.40
N PHE A 52 -0.94 -5.26 -13.60
CA PHE A 52 -1.79 -4.32 -14.32
C PHE A 52 -2.89 -3.83 -13.38
N THR A 53 -3.13 -2.52 -13.39
CA THR A 53 -4.30 -1.94 -12.73
C THR A 53 -4.84 -0.82 -13.61
N GLY A 54 -6.09 -0.94 -14.02
CA GLY A 54 -6.70 0.06 -14.89
C GLY A 54 -7.98 -0.43 -15.57
N PRO A 55 -8.59 0.43 -16.39
CA PRO A 55 -9.80 0.07 -17.12
C PRO A 55 -9.50 -0.95 -18.23
N LEU A 56 -10.37 -1.92 -18.37
CA LEU A 56 -10.42 -2.82 -19.52
C LEU A 56 -11.83 -2.81 -20.12
N ASN A 57 -11.91 -3.02 -21.43
CA ASN A 57 -13.16 -3.25 -22.13
C ASN A 57 -13.54 -4.73 -22.09
N ALA A 58 -14.81 -5.06 -22.29
CA ALA A 58 -15.19 -6.42 -22.58
C ALA A 58 -14.50 -6.90 -23.87
N GLY A 59 -13.90 -8.11 -23.81
CA GLY A 59 -13.16 -8.62 -24.96
C GLY A 59 -12.07 -9.62 -24.58
N GLU A 60 -11.04 -9.68 -25.40
CA GLU A 60 -9.90 -10.59 -25.24
C GLU A 60 -8.68 -9.84 -24.72
N LEU A 61 -8.00 -10.43 -23.73
CA LEU A 61 -6.73 -9.96 -23.20
C LEU A 61 -5.66 -11.04 -23.41
N LYS A 62 -4.49 -10.64 -23.93
CA LYS A 62 -3.26 -11.41 -23.97
C LYS A 62 -2.16 -10.65 -23.25
N VAL A 63 -1.16 -11.35 -22.79
CA VAL A 63 0.07 -10.74 -22.29
C VAL A 63 1.20 -11.11 -23.23
N MET A 64 1.94 -10.13 -23.74
CA MET A 64 3.05 -10.38 -24.66
C MET A 64 4.39 -9.90 -24.10
N THR A 65 5.47 -10.41 -24.67
CA THR A 65 6.85 -10.18 -24.20
C THR A 65 7.55 -9.01 -24.87
N THR A 66 6.91 -8.35 -25.81
CA THR A 66 7.42 -7.16 -26.54
C THR A 66 6.34 -6.08 -26.59
N ASP A 67 6.71 -4.84 -26.69
CA ASP A 67 5.81 -3.68 -26.82
C ASP A 67 5.03 -3.65 -28.14
N VAL A 68 5.68 -4.15 -29.19
CA VAL A 68 5.11 -4.27 -30.53
C VAL A 68 5.25 -5.72 -31.00
N TYR A 69 4.20 -6.25 -31.63
CA TYR A 69 4.24 -7.60 -32.18
C TYR A 69 5.33 -7.73 -33.26
N GLN A 70 6.19 -8.71 -33.08
CA GLN A 70 7.26 -9.09 -34.00
C GLN A 70 7.17 -10.59 -34.29
N GLN A 71 6.86 -10.91 -35.55
CA GLN A 71 6.73 -12.32 -35.98
C GLN A 71 8.00 -13.10 -35.68
N GLY A 72 7.85 -14.24 -35.01
CA GLY A 72 8.96 -15.14 -34.65
C GLY A 72 9.73 -14.75 -33.39
N THR A 73 9.53 -13.54 -32.85
CA THR A 73 10.21 -13.05 -31.62
C THR A 73 9.22 -12.89 -30.47
N THR A 74 8.07 -12.25 -30.70
CA THR A 74 7.06 -12.05 -29.67
C THR A 74 6.47 -13.37 -29.20
N GLN A 75 6.44 -13.53 -27.89
CA GLN A 75 5.72 -14.63 -27.25
C GLN A 75 4.49 -14.06 -26.52
N PHE A 76 3.45 -14.88 -26.45
CA PHE A 76 2.20 -14.57 -25.75
C PHE A 76 2.01 -15.52 -24.58
N LEU A 77 1.69 -14.95 -23.44
CA LEU A 77 1.16 -15.67 -22.29
C LEU A 77 -0.36 -15.70 -22.48
N ARG A 78 -0.94 -16.87 -22.46
CA ARG A 78 -2.37 -17.10 -22.65
C ARG A 78 -2.88 -18.19 -21.71
N PRO A 79 -4.20 -18.27 -21.49
CA PRO A 79 -4.75 -19.33 -20.64
C PRO A 79 -4.46 -20.71 -21.22
N GLN A 80 -4.27 -21.68 -20.34
CA GLN A 80 -4.09 -23.08 -20.72
C GLN A 80 -5.40 -23.65 -21.32
N LEU A 81 -6.55 -23.22 -20.78
CA LEU A 81 -7.87 -23.62 -21.26
C LEU A 81 -8.51 -22.45 -22.02
N VAL A 82 -9.13 -22.75 -23.16
CA VAL A 82 -9.90 -21.77 -23.93
C VAL A 82 -11.07 -21.24 -23.09
N ASP A 83 -11.51 -20.02 -23.35
CA ASP A 83 -12.63 -19.34 -22.64
C ASP A 83 -12.39 -19.11 -21.14
N SER A 84 -11.13 -19.13 -20.70
CA SER A 84 -10.79 -18.77 -19.31
C SER A 84 -10.98 -17.28 -19.07
N TYR A 85 -11.68 -16.95 -18.00
CA TYR A 85 -11.87 -15.56 -17.59
C TYR A 85 -10.61 -14.97 -16.94
N LEU A 86 -10.40 -13.66 -17.16
CA LEU A 86 -9.36 -12.90 -16.47
C LEU A 86 -9.61 -12.86 -14.95
N ILE A 87 -10.88 -12.75 -14.54
CA ILE A 87 -11.27 -12.81 -13.12
C ILE A 87 -11.13 -14.25 -12.64
N ASN A 88 -10.06 -14.51 -11.84
CA ASN A 88 -9.73 -15.85 -11.35
C ASN A 88 -8.79 -15.79 -10.14
N PHE A 89 -8.65 -16.90 -9.42
CA PHE A 89 -7.81 -17.05 -8.23
C PHE A 89 -6.43 -17.68 -8.51
N GLY A 90 -5.93 -17.57 -9.74
CA GLY A 90 -4.62 -18.06 -10.13
C GLY A 90 -4.66 -19.21 -11.11
N LEU A 91 -5.00 -18.94 -12.36
CA LEU A 91 -4.94 -19.89 -13.47
C LEU A 91 -3.53 -20.00 -14.02
N THR A 92 -3.17 -21.22 -14.41
CA THR A 92 -1.92 -21.49 -15.13
C THR A 92 -1.99 -20.96 -16.55
N TYR A 93 -0.92 -20.32 -17.01
CA TYR A 93 -0.76 -19.91 -18.39
C TYR A 93 0.26 -20.76 -19.14
N VAL A 94 0.15 -20.76 -20.45
CA VAL A 94 1.13 -21.32 -21.38
C VAL A 94 1.72 -20.21 -22.24
N VAL A 95 2.92 -20.44 -22.78
CA VAL A 95 3.62 -19.49 -23.64
C VAL A 95 3.61 -20.02 -25.07
N THR A 96 3.26 -19.17 -26.04
CA THR A 96 3.21 -19.50 -27.47
C THR A 96 3.70 -18.34 -28.32
N SER A 97 4.24 -18.61 -29.49
CA SER A 97 4.50 -17.60 -30.53
C SER A 97 3.35 -17.42 -31.50
N ASP A 98 2.28 -18.20 -31.37
CA ASP A 98 1.10 -18.12 -32.21
C ASP A 98 0.17 -17.01 -31.71
N ALA A 99 0.08 -15.93 -32.46
CA ALA A 99 -0.75 -14.77 -32.15
C ALA A 99 -2.25 -15.04 -32.24
N GLU A 100 -2.67 -16.07 -33.01
CA GLU A 100 -4.10 -16.40 -33.24
C GLU A 100 -4.69 -17.21 -32.07
N GLN A 101 -3.87 -17.74 -31.18
CA GLN A 101 -4.39 -18.45 -30.02
C GLN A 101 -5.17 -17.52 -29.08
N PRO A 102 -6.33 -17.96 -28.56
CA PRO A 102 -7.20 -17.14 -27.74
C PRO A 102 -6.53 -16.74 -26.39
N GLY A 103 -6.81 -15.51 -25.95
CA GLY A 103 -6.41 -14.96 -24.66
C GLY A 103 -7.45 -15.20 -23.57
N TRP A 104 -7.34 -14.43 -22.47
CA TRP A 104 -8.34 -14.42 -21.39
C TRP A 104 -9.57 -13.61 -21.81
N VAL A 105 -10.73 -14.06 -21.38
CA VAL A 105 -11.99 -13.34 -21.54
C VAL A 105 -12.11 -12.27 -20.46
N VAL A 106 -12.28 -11.02 -20.87
CA VAL A 106 -12.62 -9.90 -20.01
C VAL A 106 -14.13 -9.68 -20.11
N PRO A 107 -14.89 -9.96 -19.03
CA PRO A 107 -16.35 -10.06 -19.15
C PRO A 107 -17.09 -8.73 -19.12
N PHE A 108 -16.52 -7.68 -18.49
CA PHE A 108 -17.22 -6.42 -18.22
C PHE A 108 -16.57 -5.25 -18.94
N GLN A 109 -17.41 -4.33 -19.39
CA GLN A 109 -17.02 -3.15 -20.15
C GLN A 109 -16.62 -1.99 -19.21
N GLU A 110 -15.47 -1.36 -19.48
CA GLU A 110 -15.00 -0.14 -18.80
C GLU A 110 -14.82 -0.24 -17.29
N ASP A 111 -14.80 -1.44 -16.72
CA ASP A 111 -14.51 -1.66 -15.32
C ASP A 111 -13.02 -1.60 -15.05
N THR A 112 -12.65 -1.23 -13.83
CA THR A 112 -11.26 -1.28 -13.37
C THR A 112 -10.89 -2.70 -12.97
N TYR A 113 -9.84 -3.22 -13.60
CA TYR A 113 -9.30 -4.54 -13.33
C TYR A 113 -7.95 -4.44 -12.64
N TYR A 114 -7.68 -5.43 -11.84
CA TYR A 114 -6.38 -5.71 -11.26
C TYR A 114 -5.99 -7.13 -11.62
N PHE A 115 -4.79 -7.32 -12.17
CA PHE A 115 -4.26 -8.66 -12.34
C PHE A 115 -2.74 -8.70 -12.12
N LEU A 116 -2.27 -9.86 -11.64
CA LEU A 116 -0.87 -10.18 -11.42
C LEU A 116 -0.46 -11.35 -12.30
N VAL A 117 0.74 -11.23 -12.88
CA VAL A 117 1.41 -12.30 -13.60
C VAL A 117 2.63 -12.73 -12.79
N ASP A 118 2.61 -13.97 -12.31
CA ASP A 118 3.75 -14.64 -11.70
C ASP A 118 4.44 -15.50 -12.75
N THR A 119 5.61 -15.07 -13.16
CA THR A 119 6.40 -15.75 -14.21
C THR A 119 7.17 -16.94 -13.68
N GLN A 120 7.35 -17.05 -12.37
CA GLN A 120 8.03 -18.19 -11.75
C GLN A 120 7.08 -19.39 -11.62
N SER A 121 5.89 -19.18 -11.09
CA SER A 121 4.86 -20.21 -10.97
C SER A 121 4.01 -20.39 -12.25
N ARG A 122 4.19 -19.52 -13.25
CA ARG A 122 3.38 -19.45 -14.48
C ARG A 122 1.88 -19.30 -14.19
N ARG A 123 1.53 -18.38 -13.31
CA ARG A 123 0.14 -18.12 -12.91
C ARG A 123 -0.25 -16.68 -13.19
N ILE A 124 -1.52 -16.51 -13.47
CA ILE A 124 -2.19 -15.20 -13.51
C ILE A 124 -3.34 -15.21 -12.52
N THR A 125 -3.46 -14.16 -11.73
CA THR A 125 -4.62 -13.88 -10.89
C THR A 125 -5.24 -12.59 -11.36
N GLY A 126 -6.56 -12.51 -11.40
CA GLY A 126 -7.23 -11.28 -11.81
C GLY A 126 -8.56 -11.09 -11.09
N GLU A 127 -8.90 -9.84 -10.82
CA GLU A 127 -10.11 -9.43 -10.13
C GLU A 127 -10.64 -8.10 -10.67
N LEU A 128 -11.89 -7.79 -10.38
CA LEU A 128 -12.39 -6.42 -10.45
C LEU A 128 -11.81 -5.63 -9.29
N PHE A 129 -11.23 -4.46 -9.59
CA PHE A 129 -10.62 -3.62 -8.57
C PHE A 129 -11.66 -2.65 -8.01
N LEU A 130 -12.26 -3.03 -6.90
CA LEU A 130 -13.21 -2.17 -6.18
C LEU A 130 -12.45 -1.33 -5.15
N PRO A 131 -12.74 -0.01 -5.07
CA PRO A 131 -12.13 0.84 -4.04
C PRO A 131 -12.55 0.35 -2.66
N TRP A 132 -11.61 0.44 -1.70
CA TRP A 132 -11.91 0.11 -0.31
C TRP A 132 -12.77 1.21 0.31
N ASN A 133 -13.66 0.82 1.22
CA ASN A 133 -14.50 1.78 1.92
C ASN A 133 -13.73 2.56 3.00
N GLU A 134 -12.72 1.92 3.57
CA GLU A 134 -11.89 2.46 4.65
C GLU A 134 -10.44 1.99 4.52
N LEU A 135 -9.54 2.73 5.10
CA LEU A 135 -8.15 2.37 5.33
C LEU A 135 -7.79 2.85 6.73
N LEU A 136 -7.13 1.99 7.50
CA LEU A 136 -6.84 2.19 8.91
C LEU A 136 -5.36 1.95 9.17
N ILE A 137 -4.75 2.72 10.06
CA ILE A 137 -3.41 2.42 10.59
C ILE A 137 -3.55 1.57 11.86
N ALA A 138 -2.84 0.45 11.89
CA ALA A 138 -2.81 -0.50 13.01
C ALA A 138 -1.37 -0.72 13.47
N GLY A 139 -1.11 -0.68 14.76
CA GLY A 139 0.24 -0.93 15.29
C GLY A 139 0.57 -0.20 16.55
N SER A 140 1.84 -0.25 16.93
CA SER A 140 2.40 0.42 18.12
C SER A 140 3.03 1.77 17.81
N ALA A 141 3.04 2.18 16.54
CA ALA A 141 3.67 3.43 16.12
C ALA A 141 2.89 4.70 16.51
N PHE A 142 1.75 4.59 17.19
CA PHE A 142 0.95 5.72 17.66
C PHE A 142 0.42 5.49 19.07
N PRO A 143 0.06 6.58 19.82
CA PRO A 143 -0.39 6.46 21.21
C PRO A 143 -1.62 5.56 21.36
N GLY A 144 -1.51 4.55 22.21
CA GLY A 144 -2.59 3.61 22.52
C GLY A 144 -2.86 2.54 21.46
N GLY A 145 -2.08 2.46 20.40
CA GLY A 145 -2.23 1.45 19.34
C GLY A 145 -1.87 0.04 19.79
N SER A 146 -1.05 -0.10 20.85
CA SER A 146 -0.74 -1.39 21.46
C SER A 146 -0.55 -1.27 22.98
N ASP A 147 -0.51 -2.43 23.65
CA ASP A 147 0.03 -2.56 25.00
C ASP A 147 1.20 -3.56 25.02
N ASN A 148 1.62 -4.04 26.18
CA ASN A 148 2.74 -4.96 26.30
C ASN A 148 2.44 -6.40 25.81
N THR A 149 1.20 -6.68 25.38
CA THR A 149 0.74 -8.02 25.00
C THR A 149 0.32 -8.13 23.56
N GLU A 150 -0.32 -7.06 23.01
CA GLU A 150 -0.89 -7.09 21.67
C GLU A 150 -1.14 -5.70 21.10
N TRP A 151 -1.29 -5.63 19.78
CA TRP A 151 -1.84 -4.47 19.09
C TRP A 151 -3.35 -4.36 19.33
N LYS A 152 -3.83 -3.16 19.54
CA LYS A 152 -5.24 -2.89 19.88
C LYS A 152 -6.06 -2.62 18.62
N ARG A 153 -6.79 -3.65 18.17
CA ARG A 153 -7.66 -3.54 17.00
C ARG A 153 -8.67 -2.39 17.10
N ASP A 154 -9.28 -2.22 18.26
CA ASP A 154 -10.33 -1.21 18.47
C ASP A 154 -9.78 0.23 18.51
N ASN A 155 -8.45 0.38 18.51
CA ASN A 155 -7.76 1.66 18.50
C ASN A 155 -7.12 2.00 17.14
N MET A 156 -7.39 1.24 16.08
CA MET A 156 -6.95 1.57 14.73
C MET A 156 -7.45 2.98 14.34
N LEU A 157 -6.59 3.75 13.67
CA LEU A 157 -6.90 5.13 13.30
C LEU A 157 -7.26 5.22 11.81
N PRO A 158 -8.40 5.84 11.46
CA PRO A 158 -8.88 5.90 10.10
C PRO A 158 -8.13 6.94 9.27
N PHE A 159 -7.87 6.60 8.02
CA PHE A 159 -7.50 7.51 6.94
C PHE A 159 -8.74 8.22 6.42
N LEU A 160 -8.57 9.43 5.94
CA LEU A 160 -9.57 10.16 5.18
C LEU A 160 -9.48 9.73 3.71
N ARG A 161 -10.57 9.19 3.18
CA ARG A 161 -10.69 8.90 1.75
C ARG A 161 -10.97 10.19 0.98
N ASP A 162 -10.29 10.38 -0.14
CA ASP A 162 -10.54 11.51 -1.03
C ASP A 162 -11.93 11.43 -1.66
N HIS A 163 -12.58 12.58 -1.84
CA HIS A 163 -13.94 12.65 -2.36
C HIS A 163 -14.00 12.35 -3.87
N ASP A 164 -13.02 12.81 -4.62
CA ASP A 164 -13.02 12.75 -6.08
C ASP A 164 -12.26 11.52 -6.60
N ASN A 165 -11.30 11.03 -5.81
CA ASN A 165 -10.54 9.83 -6.10
C ASN A 165 -10.75 8.77 -5.02
N PRO A 166 -11.66 7.78 -5.21
CA PRO A 166 -12.00 6.80 -4.18
C PRO A 166 -10.85 5.84 -3.83
N TYR A 167 -9.73 5.87 -4.56
CA TYR A 167 -8.55 5.06 -4.30
C TYR A 167 -7.50 5.79 -3.46
N LEU A 168 -7.65 7.10 -3.27
CA LEU A 168 -6.68 7.92 -2.54
C LEU A 168 -7.11 8.11 -1.09
N PHE A 169 -6.17 7.86 -0.17
CA PHE A 169 -6.36 7.96 1.26
C PHE A 169 -5.26 8.80 1.88
N THR A 170 -5.62 9.67 2.83
CA THR A 170 -4.67 10.51 3.55
C THR A 170 -4.91 10.43 5.05
N TRP A 171 -3.84 10.31 5.82
CA TRP A 171 -3.87 10.35 7.28
C TRP A 171 -2.87 11.39 7.78
N THR A 172 -3.20 12.06 8.88
CA THR A 172 -2.28 12.99 9.54
C THR A 172 -2.36 12.78 11.05
N GLY A 173 -1.23 12.54 11.68
CA GLY A 173 -1.16 12.31 13.11
C GLY A 173 0.26 12.08 13.61
N GLU A 174 0.38 11.76 14.88
CA GLU A 174 1.68 11.50 15.51
C GLU A 174 2.09 10.03 15.35
N LEU A 175 3.31 9.83 14.89
CA LEU A 175 3.97 8.53 14.83
C LEU A 175 5.31 8.56 15.57
N GLY A 176 5.71 7.40 16.08
CA GLY A 176 6.97 7.21 16.80
C GLY A 176 6.97 5.91 17.59
N ASP A 177 7.92 5.81 18.52
CA ASP A 177 7.96 4.72 19.50
C ASP A 177 7.13 5.12 20.72
N TYR A 178 6.02 4.44 20.93
CA TYR A 178 5.13 4.60 22.09
C TYR A 178 5.13 3.35 23.00
N GLY A 179 6.12 2.48 22.83
CA GLY A 179 6.23 1.22 23.55
C GLY A 179 5.23 0.16 23.07
N GLY A 180 5.03 -0.87 23.90
CA GLY A 180 4.15 -1.98 23.57
C GLY A 180 4.83 -3.08 22.75
N VAL A 181 4.02 -3.91 22.10
CA VAL A 181 4.52 -4.97 21.21
C VAL A 181 5.01 -4.37 19.91
N GLU A 182 6.22 -4.71 19.46
CA GLU A 182 6.87 -4.17 18.26
C GLU A 182 6.85 -2.62 18.25
N PRO A 183 7.58 -1.93 19.15
CA PRO A 183 7.52 -0.48 19.28
C PRO A 183 7.89 0.25 17.99
N GLY A 184 7.08 1.25 17.61
CA GLY A 184 7.31 2.03 16.39
C GLY A 184 6.93 1.34 15.09
N PHE A 185 6.31 0.16 15.16
CA PHE A 185 5.85 -0.56 13.97
C PHE A 185 4.34 -0.37 13.71
N PHE A 186 3.97 -0.40 12.42
CA PHE A 186 2.59 -0.37 11.98
C PHE A 186 2.39 -1.04 10.63
N LYS A 187 1.14 -1.36 10.31
CA LYS A 187 0.66 -1.76 8.99
C LYS A 187 -0.68 -1.08 8.69
N LEU A 188 -1.22 -1.30 7.50
CA LEU A 188 -2.49 -0.71 7.10
C LEU A 188 -3.52 -1.81 6.85
N GLU A 189 -4.75 -1.57 7.35
CA GLU A 189 -5.89 -2.47 7.26
C GLU A 189 -7.02 -1.81 6.48
N GLY A 190 -7.66 -2.55 5.59
CA GLY A 190 -8.82 -2.09 4.82
C GLY A 190 -10.17 -2.39 5.49
N GLN A 191 -10.16 -2.75 6.77
CA GLN A 191 -11.33 -3.05 7.61
C GLN A 191 -10.94 -3.06 9.10
N MET A 192 -11.94 -2.92 9.99
CA MET A 192 -11.76 -3.00 11.45
C MET A 192 -11.50 -4.43 11.99
N THR A 193 -10.90 -5.30 11.18
CA THR A 193 -10.49 -6.65 11.58
C THR A 193 -9.13 -6.96 10.96
N TRP A 194 -8.41 -7.96 11.50
CA TRP A 194 -7.19 -8.45 10.87
C TRP A 194 -7.53 -9.18 9.56
N GLY A 195 -6.91 -8.73 8.46
CA GLY A 195 -7.12 -9.30 7.12
C GLY A 195 -8.59 -9.44 6.67
N PRO A 196 -8.83 -9.79 5.42
CA PRO A 196 -7.89 -10.09 4.36
C PRO A 196 -7.39 -8.89 3.55
N ARG A 197 -7.92 -7.67 3.81
CA ARG A 197 -7.51 -6.45 3.10
C ARG A 197 -6.41 -5.75 3.90
N GLU A 198 -5.18 -6.06 3.58
CA GLU A 198 -4.00 -5.53 4.27
C GLU A 198 -3.03 -4.94 3.26
N LEU A 199 -2.33 -3.88 3.67
CA LEU A 199 -1.19 -3.33 2.96
C LEU A 199 0.05 -3.44 3.83
N HIS A 200 1.12 -3.87 3.21
CA HIS A 200 2.42 -4.12 3.83
C HIS A 200 3.55 -3.47 3.03
N PRO A 201 4.70 -3.19 3.65
CA PRO A 201 5.93 -2.92 2.90
C PRO A 201 6.41 -4.18 2.17
N TYR A 202 7.32 -4.01 1.22
CA TYR A 202 8.02 -5.13 0.59
C TYR A 202 9.12 -5.71 1.46
N THR A 203 9.65 -4.93 2.39
CA THR A 203 10.67 -5.34 3.35
C THR A 203 10.20 -5.05 4.76
N HIS A 204 10.26 -6.04 5.66
CA HIS A 204 9.93 -5.84 7.06
C HIS A 204 10.84 -4.79 7.70
N GLY A 205 10.26 -3.80 8.38
CA GLY A 205 10.99 -2.71 9.03
C GLY A 205 11.46 -1.61 8.09
N GLU A 206 10.95 -1.57 6.84
CA GLU A 206 11.17 -0.43 5.95
C GLU A 206 10.74 0.87 6.63
N ASP A 207 11.62 1.89 6.61
CA ASP A 207 11.28 3.19 7.17
C ASP A 207 10.17 3.84 6.36
N ILE A 208 9.13 4.31 7.03
CA ILE A 208 7.98 4.93 6.35
C ILE A 208 8.36 6.17 5.53
N LEU A 209 9.41 6.90 5.91
CA LEU A 209 9.89 8.06 5.16
C LEU A 209 10.61 7.70 3.85
N GLU A 210 11.03 6.44 3.71
CA GLU A 210 11.69 5.90 2.52
C GLU A 210 10.75 5.06 1.66
N ALA A 211 9.56 4.74 2.19
CA ALA A 211 8.58 3.91 1.52
C ALA A 211 7.93 4.64 0.35
N GLU A 212 7.93 4.00 -0.82
CA GLU A 212 7.30 4.51 -2.04
C GLU A 212 6.15 3.60 -2.53
N GLN A 213 6.20 2.32 -2.18
CA GLN A 213 5.26 1.31 -2.66
C GLN A 213 4.65 0.51 -1.53
N VAL A 214 3.44 0.01 -1.77
CA VAL A 214 2.76 -0.91 -0.86
C VAL A 214 2.48 -2.22 -1.56
N ARG A 215 2.43 -3.29 -0.80
CA ARG A 215 2.05 -4.62 -1.26
C ARG A 215 0.71 -5.01 -0.65
N ARG A 216 -0.23 -5.44 -1.49
CA ARG A 216 -1.53 -5.97 -1.03
C ARG A 216 -1.35 -7.42 -0.56
N GLY A 217 -1.68 -7.68 0.70
CA GLY A 217 -1.56 -9.01 1.30
C GLY A 217 -0.13 -9.57 1.33
N GLY A 218 0.00 -10.89 1.43
CA GLY A 218 1.28 -11.60 1.51
C GLY A 218 1.75 -11.80 2.94
N SER A 219 3.06 -11.68 3.22
CA SER A 219 3.63 -11.78 4.57
C SER A 219 3.24 -10.56 5.42
N ASP A 220 3.10 -10.75 6.72
CA ASP A 220 2.74 -9.72 7.70
C ASP A 220 3.91 -8.78 8.01
N ASP A 221 4.48 -8.19 6.95
CA ASP A 221 5.54 -7.20 7.06
C ASP A 221 5.00 -5.85 7.51
N LYS A 222 5.83 -5.06 8.19
CA LYS A 222 5.42 -3.83 8.85
C LYS A 222 6.39 -2.71 8.55
N TRP A 223 5.87 -1.48 8.40
CA TRP A 223 6.71 -0.28 8.37
C TRP A 223 7.22 0.05 9.76
N HIS A 224 8.38 0.68 9.79
CA HIS A 224 8.98 1.22 11.01
C HIS A 224 9.01 2.76 10.96
N VAL A 225 8.84 3.39 12.09
CA VAL A 225 8.95 4.84 12.28
C VAL A 225 10.25 5.15 12.99
N SER A 226 11.27 5.59 12.26
CA SER A 226 12.59 5.90 12.82
C SER A 226 12.65 7.25 13.55
N LYS A 227 11.74 8.17 13.23
CA LYS A 227 11.71 9.53 13.82
C LYS A 227 10.34 9.81 14.40
N GLN A 228 10.28 10.16 15.67
CA GLN A 228 9.00 10.58 16.26
C GLN A 228 8.60 11.97 15.77
N GLY A 229 7.31 12.13 15.42
CA GLY A 229 6.77 13.41 15.01
C GLY A 229 5.38 13.32 14.43
N THR A 230 4.90 14.44 13.88
CA THR A 230 3.63 14.50 13.15
C THR A 230 3.88 14.19 11.69
N TYR A 231 3.19 13.19 11.19
CA TYR A 231 3.30 12.71 9.81
C TYR A 231 2.03 13.01 9.02
N ARG A 232 2.20 13.20 7.72
CA ARG A 232 1.15 13.03 6.73
C ARG A 232 1.50 11.81 5.89
N ILE A 233 0.59 10.84 5.82
CA ILE A 233 0.74 9.65 4.97
C ILE A 233 -0.35 9.69 3.91
N THR A 234 0.03 9.51 2.65
CA THR A 234 -0.87 9.39 1.51
C THR A 234 -0.69 8.03 0.86
N VAL A 235 -1.79 7.33 0.59
CA VAL A 235 -1.81 6.00 -0.02
C VAL A 235 -2.72 6.02 -1.23
N ASP A 236 -2.19 5.60 -2.39
CA ASP A 236 -2.97 5.36 -3.61
C ASP A 236 -3.11 3.85 -3.83
N LEU A 237 -4.31 3.32 -3.57
CA LEU A 237 -4.61 1.89 -3.71
C LEU A 237 -4.54 1.42 -5.17
N LEU A 238 -4.83 2.32 -6.13
CA LEU A 238 -4.83 1.96 -7.55
C LEU A 238 -3.40 1.80 -8.07
N ARG A 239 -2.50 2.68 -7.62
CA ARG A 239 -1.08 2.65 -7.99
C ARG A 239 -0.23 1.80 -7.05
N GLU A 240 -0.80 1.34 -5.93
CA GLU A 240 -0.06 0.66 -4.84
C GLU A 240 1.15 1.49 -4.36
N THR A 241 0.95 2.79 -4.18
CA THR A 241 1.98 3.70 -3.69
C THR A 241 1.64 4.24 -2.31
N ILE A 242 2.69 4.54 -1.55
CA ILE A 242 2.62 5.22 -0.27
C ILE A 242 3.65 6.35 -0.26
N HIS A 243 3.28 7.46 0.35
CA HIS A 243 4.20 8.57 0.58
C HIS A 243 3.97 9.13 1.98
N ALA A 244 5.03 9.28 2.73
CA ALA A 244 5.00 9.88 4.06
C ALA A 244 5.86 11.14 4.13
N GLU A 245 5.32 12.16 4.77
CA GLU A 245 5.97 13.43 5.02
C GLU A 245 6.02 13.68 6.53
N LEU A 246 7.22 13.94 7.07
CA LEU A 246 7.38 14.38 8.45
C LEU A 246 7.14 15.91 8.53
N LEU A 247 5.98 16.30 9.05
CA LEU A 247 5.56 17.71 9.14
C LEU A 247 6.28 18.44 10.29
N THR A 248 6.41 17.78 11.43
CA THR A 248 7.13 18.31 12.61
C THR A 248 7.84 17.18 13.32
N SER A 249 9.13 17.33 13.55
CA SER A 249 9.87 16.38 14.40
C SER A 249 9.48 16.59 15.85
N GLY A 250 8.99 15.54 16.51
CA GLY A 250 8.79 15.54 17.95
C GLY A 250 10.17 15.53 18.65
N CYS A 251 10.62 16.68 19.11
CA CYS A 251 11.77 16.74 20.00
C CYS A 251 11.31 16.29 21.38
N ARG A 252 11.31 14.98 21.68
CA ARG A 252 11.49 14.55 23.07
C ARG A 252 12.96 14.70 23.36
N THR A 253 13.36 15.84 23.93
CA THR A 253 14.56 15.89 24.72
C THR A 253 14.43 14.87 25.85
N LEU A 254 15.29 13.86 25.81
CA LEU A 254 15.57 13.02 26.96
C LEU A 254 16.28 13.94 27.98
N GLU A 255 15.53 14.80 28.63
CA GLU A 255 16.00 15.49 29.84
C GLU A 255 15.55 14.69 31.06
N GLU A 256 16.54 13.95 31.57
CA GLU A 256 16.79 13.69 32.96
C GLU A 256 15.62 13.30 33.87
N GLN A 257 15.56 12.01 34.14
CA GLN A 257 15.19 11.58 35.50
C GLN A 257 16.16 12.22 36.50
N GLY A 258 15.78 13.34 37.06
CA GLY A 258 16.52 14.05 38.08
C GLY A 258 15.64 15.00 38.85
N THR A 259 15.20 14.52 40.04
CA THR A 259 14.74 15.28 41.19
C THR A 259 13.49 16.14 41.11
N ASN A 260 12.50 15.68 41.88
CA ASN A 260 11.35 16.43 42.35
C ASN A 260 11.70 17.85 42.79
N ALA A 261 11.27 18.84 42.03
CA ALA A 261 11.00 20.17 42.54
C ALA A 261 9.79 20.72 41.82
N ILE A 262 8.64 20.70 42.51
CA ILE A 262 7.45 21.43 42.11
C ILE A 262 7.79 22.93 42.26
N SER A 263 8.23 23.54 41.17
CA SER A 263 8.22 24.98 41.01
C SER A 263 6.91 25.40 40.34
N GLN A 264 6.02 26.03 41.10
CA GLN A 264 4.86 26.70 40.51
C GLN A 264 5.34 27.69 39.46
N PRO A 265 4.84 27.63 38.20
CA PRO A 265 5.12 28.75 37.31
C PRO A 265 4.30 29.94 37.76
N ASN A 266 5.01 31.02 38.11
CA ASN A 266 4.42 32.34 38.23
C ASN A 266 3.61 32.65 36.99
N ALA A 267 2.31 32.88 37.17
CA ALA A 267 1.38 33.32 36.13
C ALA A 267 1.85 34.68 35.59
N ALA A 268 2.68 34.67 34.55
CA ALA A 268 2.82 35.83 33.69
C ALA A 268 1.51 35.93 32.89
N GLN A 269 0.70 36.94 33.19
CA GLN A 269 -0.45 37.32 32.43
C GLN A 269 -0.04 37.53 30.95
N PRO A 270 -0.64 36.84 29.98
CA PRO A 270 -0.39 37.15 28.58
C PRO A 270 -1.13 38.44 28.22
N THR A 271 -0.41 39.55 28.11
CA THR A 271 -0.86 40.73 27.38
C THR A 271 -0.82 40.45 25.89
N SER A 272 -1.75 39.67 25.36
CA SER A 272 -1.96 39.55 23.93
C SER A 272 -3.40 39.94 23.62
N THR A 273 -3.59 41.05 22.93
CA THR A 273 -4.83 41.50 22.30
C THR A 273 -5.26 40.44 21.23
N GLY A 274 -5.92 39.39 21.68
CA GLY A 274 -6.56 38.40 20.81
C GLY A 274 -8.08 38.63 20.74
N VAL A 275 -8.70 38.25 19.65
CA VAL A 275 -10.14 38.22 19.52
C VAL A 275 -10.63 36.83 19.84
N TYR A 276 -11.59 36.72 20.75
CA TYR A 276 -12.10 35.42 21.24
C TYR A 276 -13.41 35.08 20.55
N TYR A 277 -13.60 33.80 20.24
CA TYR A 277 -14.82 33.27 19.63
C TYR A 277 -15.24 31.98 20.33
N ASP A 278 -16.55 31.73 20.38
CA ASP A 278 -17.06 30.38 20.72
C ASP A 278 -16.98 29.42 19.51
N LEU A 279 -17.38 28.18 19.72
CA LEU A 279 -17.36 27.14 18.66
C LEU A 279 -18.35 27.41 17.51
N MET A 280 -19.32 28.34 17.73
CA MET A 280 -20.26 28.76 16.70
C MET A 280 -19.78 30.04 15.97
N GLY A 281 -18.54 30.48 16.21
CA GLY A 281 -17.94 31.64 15.57
C GLY A 281 -18.45 32.99 16.13
N ARG A 282 -19.21 33.01 17.25
CA ARG A 282 -19.65 34.25 17.88
C ARG A 282 -18.51 34.88 18.68
N ARG A 283 -18.30 36.17 18.50
CA ARG A 283 -17.26 36.91 19.20
C ARG A 283 -17.59 37.02 20.69
N LEU A 284 -16.59 36.74 21.52
CA LEU A 284 -16.68 36.78 22.97
C LEU A 284 -15.91 37.99 23.51
N SER A 285 -16.29 38.52 24.65
CA SER A 285 -15.56 39.58 25.36
C SER A 285 -14.31 39.08 26.08
N GLY A 286 -14.12 37.74 26.19
CA GLY A 286 -12.98 37.09 26.82
C GLY A 286 -13.14 35.58 26.79
N LEU A 287 -12.22 34.86 27.41
CA LEU A 287 -12.25 33.39 27.51
C LEU A 287 -13.37 32.95 28.46
N HIS A 288 -14.29 32.12 27.97
CA HIS A 288 -15.29 31.42 28.77
C HIS A 288 -14.82 30.04 29.19
N SER A 289 -15.38 29.46 30.24
CA SER A 289 -15.13 28.09 30.63
C SER A 289 -15.43 27.14 29.49
N GLY A 290 -14.55 26.17 29.23
CA GLY A 290 -14.61 25.24 28.10
C GLY A 290 -13.73 25.67 26.93
N LEU A 291 -14.03 25.15 25.73
CA LEU A 291 -13.24 25.34 24.51
C LEU A 291 -13.57 26.69 23.86
N ASN A 292 -12.52 27.48 23.61
CA ASN A 292 -12.57 28.80 22.97
C ASN A 292 -11.68 28.80 21.72
N VAL A 293 -12.01 29.64 20.75
CA VAL A 293 -11.16 29.89 19.57
C VAL A 293 -10.57 31.30 19.72
N VAL A 294 -9.28 31.43 19.69
CA VAL A 294 -8.56 32.70 19.86
C VAL A 294 -7.83 33.05 18.57
N ARG A 295 -8.19 34.18 17.96
CA ARG A 295 -7.46 34.77 16.84
C ARG A 295 -6.44 35.76 17.39
N ARG A 296 -5.15 35.47 17.20
CA ARG A 296 -4.05 36.34 17.65
C ARG A 296 -3.84 37.53 16.72
N ALA A 297 -3.06 38.50 17.18
CA ALA A 297 -2.74 39.71 16.41
C ALA A 297 -1.90 39.38 15.13
N ASP A 298 -1.16 38.26 15.12
CA ASP A 298 -0.41 37.78 13.96
C ASP A 298 -1.28 37.06 12.92
N GLY A 299 -2.60 37.01 13.12
CA GLY A 299 -3.58 36.37 12.24
C GLY A 299 -3.74 34.85 12.48
N THR A 300 -2.93 34.24 13.33
CA THR A 300 -3.05 32.81 13.68
C THR A 300 -4.28 32.57 14.56
N THR A 301 -4.86 31.37 14.43
CA THR A 301 -6.01 30.93 15.20
C THR A 301 -5.65 29.72 16.02
N VAL A 302 -5.91 29.76 17.33
CA VAL A 302 -5.64 28.66 18.25
C VAL A 302 -6.89 28.28 19.04
N LYS A 303 -7.02 27.00 19.39
CA LYS A 303 -8.05 26.52 20.31
C LYS A 303 -7.49 26.54 21.74
N VAL A 304 -8.24 27.12 22.68
CA VAL A 304 -7.85 27.25 24.08
C VAL A 304 -8.95 26.71 24.97
N ILE A 305 -8.60 25.83 25.91
CA ILE A 305 -9.54 25.33 26.92
C ILE A 305 -9.30 26.13 28.20
N LYS A 306 -10.33 26.85 28.64
CA LYS A 306 -10.36 27.49 29.98
C LYS A 306 -11.06 26.52 30.93
N ARG A 307 -10.39 26.08 31.93
CA ARG A 307 -10.92 25.28 33.04
C ARG A 307 -11.65 26.16 34.04
#